data_88771e9ef5146e52e1d951695eb5c5f4
#
_entry.id   88771e9ef5146e52e1d951695eb5c5f4
#
_cell.length_a   1.000
_cell.length_b   1.000
_cell.length_c   1.000
_cell.angle_alpha   90.00
_cell.angle_beta   90.00
_cell.angle_gamma   90.00
#
_symmetry.space_group_name_H-M   'P 1'
#
loop_
_entity.id
_entity.type
_entity.pdbx_description
1 polymer ?
#
loop_
_entity_poly.entity_id
_entity_poly.type
_entity_poly.pdbx_seq_one_letter_code
_entity_poly.pdbx_strand_id
1 'polypeptide(L)'
;MKYIIFILIMFFSFPVFANDFIDTDGDRILDVDEINIYKTDINLADTDGDGYSDWLELNNGYSPHNPEPIRLENNDFDNDGLSDRMELNFHTDLTNPDTDGNGYIDGDEIKNAFDPLSVEKIKLAKRIEINTIAQELSYFVGGVRMEKFLVSSGKPSMPTPKGHFEVINKSPKAWSSYGLWMPYWMGLGTGNFGIHELPVWPNGYREGEDHLGIPVSHGCIRLGVGSAEFMYNWAEIGTPVFIY
;
A
#
# COMPACT_ATOMS: atom_id res chain seq x y z
N MET A 1 -46.23 34.41 -44.30
CA MET A 1 -45.10 33.48 -44.46
C MET A 1 -44.86 32.74 -43.12
N LYS A 2 -45.19 31.43 -43.05
CA LYS A 2 -44.96 30.59 -41.87
C LYS A 2 -43.67 29.83 -42.11
N TYR A 3 -42.67 30.04 -41.26
CA TYR A 3 -41.43 29.28 -41.28
C TYR A 3 -41.62 28.00 -40.48
N ILE A 4 -41.45 26.84 -41.13
CA ILE A 4 -41.41 25.52 -40.49
C ILE A 4 -39.94 25.27 -40.17
N ILE A 5 -39.64 25.20 -38.88
CA ILE A 5 -38.30 24.81 -38.38
C ILE A 5 -38.26 23.27 -38.30
N PHE A 6 -37.44 22.64 -39.14
CA PHE A 6 -37.13 21.21 -39.01
C PHE A 6 -36.05 21.06 -37.97
N ILE A 7 -36.38 20.44 -36.82
CA ILE A 7 -35.40 20.02 -35.83
C ILE A 7 -34.87 18.64 -36.26
N LEU A 8 -33.63 18.61 -36.74
CA LEU A 8 -32.91 17.36 -37.03
C LEU A 8 -32.44 16.74 -35.70
N ILE A 9 -33.11 15.70 -35.20
CA ILE A 9 -32.67 14.94 -34.07
C ILE A 9 -31.59 13.97 -34.56
N MET A 10 -30.32 14.30 -34.31
CA MET A 10 -29.21 13.33 -34.45
C MET A 10 -29.25 12.30 -33.32
N PHE A 11 -29.62 11.09 -33.64
CA PHE A 11 -29.39 9.95 -32.76
C PHE A 11 -27.92 9.60 -32.84
N PHE A 12 -27.17 9.95 -31.79
CA PHE A 12 -25.86 9.36 -31.54
C PHE A 12 -26.09 7.95 -31.00
N SER A 13 -25.96 6.93 -31.83
CA SER A 13 -25.82 5.57 -31.39
C SER A 13 -24.36 5.39 -30.85
N PHE A 14 -24.20 5.37 -29.57
CA PHE A 14 -22.96 4.83 -28.99
C PHE A 14 -22.94 3.34 -29.31
N PRO A 15 -21.81 2.79 -29.81
CA PRO A 15 -21.66 1.36 -29.91
C PRO A 15 -21.67 0.78 -28.49
N VAL A 16 -22.72 0.10 -28.12
CA VAL A 16 -22.71 -0.79 -26.96
C VAL A 16 -21.84 -1.97 -27.39
N PHE A 17 -20.65 -2.10 -26.82
CA PHE A 17 -19.83 -3.27 -27.00
C PHE A 17 -20.52 -4.43 -26.27
N ALA A 18 -21.12 -5.33 -27.05
CA ALA A 18 -21.92 -6.46 -26.55
C ALA A 18 -21.04 -7.59 -25.95
N ASN A 19 -19.71 -7.37 -25.82
CA ASN A 19 -18.78 -8.38 -25.32
C ASN A 19 -18.40 -8.23 -23.84
N ASP A 20 -18.89 -7.19 -23.15
CA ASP A 20 -18.43 -6.87 -21.78
C ASP A 20 -19.05 -7.77 -20.70
N PHE A 21 -19.90 -8.74 -21.06
CA PHE A 21 -20.65 -9.58 -20.11
C PHE A 21 -20.60 -11.08 -20.47
N ILE A 22 -19.54 -11.51 -21.16
CA ILE A 22 -19.34 -12.94 -21.47
C ILE A 22 -18.62 -13.58 -20.28
N ASP A 23 -19.11 -14.74 -19.87
CA ASP A 23 -18.57 -15.65 -18.87
C ASP A 23 -18.63 -17.03 -19.56
N THR A 24 -17.51 -17.46 -20.15
CA THR A 24 -17.48 -18.58 -21.08
C THR A 24 -17.59 -19.93 -20.36
N ASP A 25 -17.01 -20.08 -19.19
CA ASP A 25 -17.01 -21.33 -18.40
C ASP A 25 -18.07 -21.35 -17.29
N GLY A 26 -18.69 -20.19 -17.00
CA GLY A 26 -19.83 -20.07 -16.09
C GLY A 26 -19.46 -20.04 -14.62
N ASP A 27 -18.23 -19.65 -14.27
CA ASP A 27 -17.75 -19.59 -12.89
C ASP A 27 -18.16 -18.33 -12.15
N ARG A 28 -18.66 -17.29 -12.84
CA ARG A 28 -19.11 -15.95 -12.40
C ARG A 28 -18.04 -14.88 -12.46
N ILE A 29 -16.90 -15.14 -13.04
CA ILE A 29 -15.95 -14.13 -13.47
C ILE A 29 -16.21 -13.85 -14.95
N LEU A 30 -16.11 -12.61 -15.37
CA LEU A 30 -16.27 -12.29 -16.78
C LEU A 30 -14.94 -12.56 -17.52
N ASP A 31 -15.00 -13.06 -18.76
CA ASP A 31 -13.81 -13.30 -19.59
C ASP A 31 -12.86 -12.08 -19.61
N VAL A 32 -13.43 -10.87 -19.64
CA VAL A 32 -12.65 -9.62 -19.64
C VAL A 32 -11.88 -9.41 -18.33
N ASP A 33 -12.45 -9.81 -17.20
CA ASP A 33 -11.81 -9.69 -15.89
C ASP A 33 -10.77 -10.80 -15.68
N GLU A 34 -11.04 -11.98 -16.19
CA GLU A 34 -10.07 -13.10 -16.20
C GLU A 34 -8.83 -12.73 -16.99
N ILE A 35 -8.98 -12.26 -18.23
CA ILE A 35 -7.86 -11.89 -19.10
C ILE A 35 -7.06 -10.70 -18.53
N ASN A 36 -7.75 -9.67 -18.01
CA ASN A 36 -7.09 -8.41 -17.72
C ASN A 36 -6.71 -8.22 -16.24
N ILE A 37 -7.41 -8.91 -15.31
CA ILE A 37 -7.25 -8.68 -13.87
C ILE A 37 -6.70 -9.92 -13.18
N TYR A 38 -7.42 -11.05 -13.30
CA TYR A 38 -7.13 -12.24 -12.50
C TYR A 38 -6.15 -13.21 -13.18
N LYS A 39 -6.01 -13.13 -14.52
CA LYS A 39 -5.16 -14.00 -15.34
C LYS A 39 -5.55 -15.48 -15.27
N THR A 40 -6.81 -15.75 -14.99
CA THR A 40 -7.40 -17.08 -15.01
C THR A 40 -7.76 -17.55 -16.44
N ASP A 41 -8.05 -18.82 -16.64
CA ASP A 41 -8.35 -19.37 -17.97
C ASP A 41 -9.85 -19.29 -18.26
N ILE A 42 -10.26 -18.44 -19.18
CA ILE A 42 -11.65 -18.21 -19.61
C ILE A 42 -12.45 -19.46 -20.01
N ASN A 43 -11.82 -20.60 -20.11
CA ASN A 43 -12.46 -21.88 -20.48
C ASN A 43 -12.49 -22.87 -19.32
N LEU A 44 -11.89 -22.56 -18.18
CA LEU A 44 -11.73 -23.44 -17.03
C LEU A 44 -12.20 -22.73 -15.76
N ALA A 45 -13.39 -23.02 -15.30
CA ALA A 45 -13.96 -22.49 -14.06
C ALA A 45 -13.13 -22.76 -12.79
N ASP A 46 -12.04 -23.51 -12.91
CA ASP A 46 -11.08 -23.92 -11.89
C ASP A 46 -9.72 -24.00 -12.59
N THR A 47 -8.98 -22.87 -12.57
CA THR A 47 -7.75 -22.69 -13.37
C THR A 47 -6.63 -23.61 -12.89
N ASP A 48 -6.46 -23.81 -11.58
CA ASP A 48 -5.38 -24.64 -11.01
C ASP A 48 -5.77 -26.10 -10.77
N GLY A 49 -7.07 -26.44 -10.88
CA GLY A 49 -7.58 -27.80 -10.86
C GLY A 49 -7.69 -28.41 -9.46
N ASP A 50 -7.81 -27.60 -8.41
CA ASP A 50 -7.87 -28.07 -7.02
C ASP A 50 -9.31 -28.49 -6.58
N GLY A 51 -10.34 -28.16 -7.38
CA GLY A 51 -11.75 -28.48 -7.16
C GLY A 51 -12.57 -27.33 -6.59
N TYR A 52 -11.98 -26.14 -6.42
CA TYR A 52 -12.70 -24.89 -6.14
C TYR A 52 -12.69 -24.03 -7.41
N SER A 53 -13.75 -23.27 -7.66
CA SER A 53 -13.75 -22.37 -8.81
C SER A 53 -12.98 -21.08 -8.49
N ASP A 54 -12.41 -20.46 -9.53
CA ASP A 54 -11.64 -19.23 -9.42
C ASP A 54 -12.42 -18.12 -8.70
N TRP A 55 -13.72 -17.98 -9.03
CA TRP A 55 -14.61 -17.05 -8.31
C TRP A 55 -14.71 -17.35 -6.82
N LEU A 56 -14.83 -18.63 -6.45
CA LEU A 56 -14.97 -19.01 -5.04
C LEU A 56 -13.69 -18.70 -4.26
N GLU A 57 -12.53 -18.95 -4.86
CA GLU A 57 -11.24 -18.67 -4.27
C GLU A 57 -11.01 -17.16 -4.09
N LEU A 58 -11.15 -16.39 -5.15
CA LEU A 58 -10.99 -14.93 -5.12
C LEU A 58 -11.96 -14.28 -4.13
N ASN A 59 -13.23 -14.71 -4.10
CA ASN A 59 -14.24 -14.20 -3.16
C ASN A 59 -13.91 -14.52 -1.70
N ASN A 60 -13.17 -15.58 -1.44
CA ASN A 60 -12.70 -15.96 -0.12
C ASN A 60 -11.26 -15.53 0.17
N GLY A 61 -10.58 -14.87 -0.78
CA GLY A 61 -9.24 -14.32 -0.64
C GLY A 61 -8.13 -15.35 -0.81
N TYR A 62 -8.37 -16.41 -1.57
CA TYR A 62 -7.38 -17.42 -1.98
C TYR A 62 -6.89 -17.14 -3.40
N SER A 63 -5.72 -17.70 -3.75
CA SER A 63 -5.14 -17.59 -5.08
C SER A 63 -5.75 -18.63 -6.02
N PRO A 64 -6.28 -18.25 -7.20
CA PRO A 64 -6.79 -19.18 -8.20
C PRO A 64 -5.70 -19.84 -9.05
N HIS A 65 -4.43 -19.58 -8.76
CA HIS A 65 -3.27 -20.09 -9.49
C HIS A 65 -2.48 -21.13 -8.69
N ASN A 66 -2.89 -21.45 -7.47
CA ASN A 66 -2.13 -22.34 -6.60
C ASN A 66 -3.05 -23.40 -5.99
N PRO A 67 -2.91 -24.68 -6.36
CA PRO A 67 -3.79 -25.77 -5.91
C PRO A 67 -3.70 -26.06 -4.40
N GLU A 68 -2.78 -25.42 -3.68
CA GLU A 68 -2.75 -25.40 -2.22
C GLU A 68 -3.59 -24.22 -1.72
N PRO A 69 -4.34 -24.34 -0.60
CA PRO A 69 -5.21 -23.28 -0.12
C PRO A 69 -4.42 -22.10 0.47
N ILE A 70 -3.69 -21.41 -0.36
CA ILE A 70 -2.85 -20.26 -0.02
C ILE A 70 -3.62 -18.97 -0.26
N ARG A 71 -3.56 -18.07 0.72
CA ARG A 71 -4.20 -16.76 0.59
C ARG A 71 -3.44 -15.86 -0.36
N LEU A 72 -4.17 -15.00 -1.09
CA LEU A 72 -3.60 -13.98 -1.99
C LEU A 72 -2.51 -13.13 -1.32
N GLU A 73 -2.61 -12.85 0.00
CA GLU A 73 -1.57 -12.08 0.70
C GLU A 73 -0.27 -12.87 0.94
N ASN A 74 -0.30 -14.19 0.79
CA ASN A 74 0.82 -15.10 1.07
C ASN A 74 1.33 -15.83 -0.17
N ASN A 75 0.61 -15.75 -1.28
CA ASN A 75 1.05 -16.25 -2.57
C ASN A 75 1.77 -15.15 -3.35
N ASP A 76 2.82 -15.50 -4.04
CA ASP A 76 3.61 -14.70 -4.97
C ASP A 76 3.87 -15.67 -6.14
N PHE A 77 2.92 -15.70 -7.08
CA PHE A 77 2.85 -16.77 -8.08
C PHE A 77 4.00 -16.69 -9.08
N ASP A 78 4.37 -15.50 -9.52
CA ASP A 78 5.44 -15.30 -10.50
C ASP A 78 6.82 -15.04 -9.86
N ASN A 79 6.86 -14.95 -8.52
CA ASN A 79 8.07 -14.78 -7.70
C ASN A 79 8.81 -13.46 -7.96
N ASP A 80 8.08 -12.37 -8.15
CA ASP A 80 8.64 -11.03 -8.35
C ASP A 80 8.87 -10.25 -7.03
N GLY A 81 8.32 -10.76 -5.91
CA GLY A 81 8.41 -10.16 -4.57
C GLY A 81 7.18 -9.34 -4.18
N LEU A 82 6.14 -9.27 -5.01
CA LEU A 82 4.79 -8.86 -4.63
C LEU A 82 3.95 -10.09 -4.32
N SER A 83 3.02 -9.99 -3.42
CA SER A 83 1.99 -11.02 -3.29
C SER A 83 0.88 -10.77 -4.30
N ASP A 84 0.16 -11.83 -4.70
CA ASP A 84 -1.00 -11.72 -5.60
C ASP A 84 -1.97 -10.61 -5.16
N ARG A 85 -2.16 -10.43 -3.85
CA ARG A 85 -2.97 -9.34 -3.30
C ARG A 85 -2.39 -7.97 -3.62
N MET A 86 -1.07 -7.80 -3.55
CA MET A 86 -0.42 -6.53 -3.85
C MET A 86 -0.46 -6.25 -5.34
N GLU A 87 -0.30 -7.27 -6.16
CA GLU A 87 -0.43 -7.16 -7.61
C GLU A 87 -1.83 -6.70 -8.02
N LEU A 88 -2.88 -7.32 -7.48
CA LEU A 88 -4.26 -6.84 -7.69
C LEU A 88 -4.46 -5.37 -7.27
N ASN A 89 -3.77 -4.92 -6.21
CA ASN A 89 -3.86 -3.54 -5.76
C ASN A 89 -3.09 -2.56 -6.65
N PHE A 90 -2.00 -3.00 -7.27
CA PHE A 90 -1.19 -2.21 -8.21
C PHE A 90 -1.60 -2.40 -9.67
N HIS A 91 -2.49 -3.37 -9.95
CA HIS A 91 -2.94 -3.78 -11.28
C HIS A 91 -1.83 -4.36 -12.15
N THR A 92 -0.85 -5.00 -11.51
CA THR A 92 0.19 -5.79 -12.20
C THR A 92 -0.33 -7.17 -12.59
N ASP A 93 0.43 -7.90 -13.39
CA ASP A 93 0.06 -9.20 -13.93
C ASP A 93 0.54 -10.32 -13.01
N LEU A 94 -0.40 -11.00 -12.34
CA LEU A 94 -0.15 -12.06 -11.35
C LEU A 94 0.72 -13.22 -11.87
N THR A 95 0.94 -13.30 -13.17
CA THR A 95 1.65 -14.41 -13.83
C THR A 95 2.92 -13.97 -14.58
N ASN A 96 3.22 -12.65 -14.57
CA ASN A 96 4.34 -12.07 -15.28
C ASN A 96 5.11 -11.09 -14.40
N PRO A 97 6.32 -11.42 -13.96
CA PRO A 97 7.10 -10.61 -13.00
C PRO A 97 7.53 -9.22 -13.50
N ASP A 98 7.30 -8.88 -14.76
CA ASP A 98 7.63 -7.60 -15.40
C ASP A 98 6.45 -7.21 -16.31
N THR A 99 5.45 -6.56 -15.71
CA THR A 99 4.15 -6.29 -16.35
C THR A 99 4.28 -5.40 -17.58
N ASP A 100 5.12 -4.36 -17.53
CA ASP A 100 5.29 -3.40 -18.63
C ASP A 100 6.40 -3.78 -19.62
N GLY A 101 7.20 -4.82 -19.31
CA GLY A 101 8.26 -5.34 -20.18
C GLY A 101 9.50 -4.44 -20.25
N ASN A 102 9.76 -3.60 -19.25
CA ASN A 102 10.87 -2.65 -19.24
C ASN A 102 12.20 -3.26 -18.77
N GLY A 103 12.18 -4.52 -18.28
CA GLY A 103 13.35 -5.26 -17.78
C GLY A 103 13.61 -5.09 -16.29
N TYR A 104 12.73 -4.43 -15.55
CA TYR A 104 12.68 -4.41 -14.09
C TYR A 104 11.47 -5.19 -13.62
N ILE A 105 11.59 -5.94 -12.53
CA ILE A 105 10.47 -6.67 -11.96
C ILE A 105 9.60 -5.74 -11.13
N ASP A 106 8.27 -5.97 -11.13
CA ASP A 106 7.26 -5.10 -10.53
C ASP A 106 7.51 -4.89 -9.04
N GLY A 107 7.90 -5.94 -8.31
CA GLY A 107 8.24 -5.86 -6.90
C GLY A 107 9.42 -4.93 -6.60
N ASP A 108 10.46 -4.93 -7.42
CA ASP A 108 11.58 -3.99 -7.28
C ASP A 108 11.17 -2.55 -7.65
N GLU A 109 10.29 -2.36 -8.62
CA GLU A 109 9.78 -1.03 -8.97
C GLU A 109 8.94 -0.45 -7.83
N ILE A 110 7.97 -1.20 -7.31
CA ILE A 110 7.15 -0.76 -6.18
C ILE A 110 7.98 -0.47 -4.93
N LYS A 111 8.96 -1.33 -4.61
CA LYS A 111 9.89 -1.12 -3.49
C LYS A 111 10.67 0.20 -3.61
N ASN A 112 11.00 0.60 -4.83
CA ASN A 112 11.66 1.85 -5.14
C ASN A 112 10.69 3.00 -5.47
N ALA A 113 9.39 2.77 -5.30
CA ALA A 113 8.29 3.67 -5.62
C ALA A 113 8.32 4.15 -7.08
N PHE A 114 8.52 3.24 -8.01
CA PHE A 114 8.27 3.44 -9.43
C PHE A 114 6.95 2.80 -9.84
N ASP A 115 6.40 3.23 -10.97
CA ASP A 115 5.16 2.74 -11.54
C ASP A 115 5.43 1.48 -12.39
N PRO A 116 4.99 0.29 -11.97
CA PRO A 116 5.24 -0.98 -12.67
C PRO A 116 4.42 -1.14 -13.96
N LEU A 117 3.54 -0.19 -14.26
CA LEU A 117 2.71 -0.19 -15.47
C LEU A 117 3.26 0.77 -16.55
N SER A 118 4.42 1.38 -16.32
CA SER A 118 5.00 2.37 -17.21
C SER A 118 6.45 2.06 -17.55
N VAL A 119 6.73 1.76 -18.81
CA VAL A 119 8.10 1.56 -19.33
C VAL A 119 9.05 2.74 -19.00
N GLU A 120 8.51 3.90 -18.68
CA GLU A 120 9.27 5.07 -18.20
C GLU A 120 9.34 5.05 -16.67
N LYS A 121 10.47 5.45 -16.11
CA LYS A 121 10.66 5.53 -14.64
C LYS A 121 9.85 6.66 -14.01
N ILE A 122 8.55 6.47 -13.91
CA ILE A 122 7.62 7.39 -13.25
C ILE A 122 7.63 7.11 -11.74
N LYS A 123 7.84 8.15 -10.92
CA LYS A 123 7.79 8.02 -9.46
C LYS A 123 6.35 8.01 -8.96
N LEU A 124 6.00 7.00 -8.18
CA LEU A 124 4.79 6.96 -7.40
C LEU A 124 4.90 7.80 -6.12
N ALA A 125 3.78 8.39 -5.74
CA ALA A 125 3.73 9.21 -4.53
C ALA A 125 3.87 8.34 -3.27
N LYS A 126 4.74 8.76 -2.35
CA LYS A 126 4.89 8.20 -1.00
C LYS A 126 4.12 9.03 0.01
N ARG A 127 3.52 8.40 1.01
CA ARG A 127 2.98 9.09 2.20
C ARG A 127 2.96 8.17 3.42
N ILE A 128 2.90 8.80 4.58
CA ILE A 128 2.75 8.15 5.89
C ILE A 128 1.42 8.62 6.50
N GLU A 129 0.67 7.70 7.09
CA GLU A 129 -0.54 7.99 7.85
C GLU A 129 -0.42 7.43 9.27
N ILE A 130 -0.78 8.25 10.27
CA ILE A 130 -0.67 7.89 11.69
C ILE A 130 -2.02 8.07 12.36
N ASN A 131 -2.60 6.95 12.79
CA ASN A 131 -3.81 6.93 13.59
C ASN A 131 -3.46 6.91 15.07
N THR A 132 -3.61 8.06 15.76
CA THR A 132 -3.29 8.18 17.19
C THR A 132 -4.30 7.52 18.12
N ILE A 133 -5.48 7.11 17.62
CA ILE A 133 -6.47 6.35 18.38
C ILE A 133 -6.15 4.85 18.29
N ALA A 134 -5.92 4.34 17.09
CA ALA A 134 -5.53 2.94 16.87
C ALA A 134 -4.07 2.65 17.26
N GLN A 135 -3.25 3.69 17.47
CA GLN A 135 -1.81 3.59 17.69
C GLN A 135 -1.11 2.83 16.57
N GLU A 136 -1.40 3.22 15.33
CA GLU A 136 -0.87 2.59 14.10
C GLU A 136 -0.27 3.65 13.19
N LEU A 137 0.84 3.30 12.54
CA LEU A 137 1.42 4.00 11.41
C LEU A 137 1.30 3.11 10.18
N SER A 138 0.75 3.64 9.10
CA SER A 138 0.73 2.98 7.78
C SER A 138 1.55 3.78 6.78
N TYR A 139 2.20 3.10 5.84
CA TYR A 139 2.86 3.78 4.72
C TYR A 139 2.28 3.32 3.39
N PHE A 140 2.35 4.21 2.39
CA PHE A 140 1.67 4.06 1.12
C PHE A 140 2.59 4.40 -0.05
N VAL A 141 2.45 3.66 -1.14
CA VAL A 141 3.07 3.92 -2.44
C VAL A 141 1.95 3.95 -3.50
N GLY A 142 1.90 4.97 -4.35
CA GLY A 142 0.89 5.09 -5.40
C GLY A 142 -0.57 5.09 -4.91
N GLY A 143 -0.80 5.34 -3.62
CA GLY A 143 -2.13 5.25 -3.01
C GLY A 143 -2.42 3.90 -2.33
N VAL A 144 -1.66 2.86 -2.64
CA VAL A 144 -1.79 1.52 -2.04
C VAL A 144 -1.11 1.50 -0.68
N ARG A 145 -1.78 0.93 0.32
CA ARG A 145 -1.17 0.71 1.64
C ARG A 145 -0.26 -0.51 1.60
N MET A 146 1.02 -0.28 1.86
CA MET A 146 2.03 -1.34 1.84
C MET A 146 1.98 -2.17 3.12
N GLU A 147 2.12 -1.51 4.27
CA GLU A 147 2.16 -2.18 5.57
C GLU A 147 1.71 -1.22 6.68
N LYS A 148 1.49 -1.76 7.88
CA LYS A 148 1.23 -1.00 9.09
C LYS A 148 2.06 -1.50 10.26
N PHE A 149 2.45 -0.56 11.13
CA PHE A 149 3.22 -0.81 12.34
C PHE A 149 2.49 -0.26 13.56
N LEU A 150 2.59 -0.96 14.69
CA LEU A 150 2.17 -0.38 15.96
C LEU A 150 3.12 0.76 16.34
N VAL A 151 2.55 1.82 16.90
CA VAL A 151 3.30 2.97 17.40
C VAL A 151 2.95 3.28 18.86
N SER A 152 3.74 4.16 19.49
CA SER A 152 3.36 4.83 20.74
C SER A 152 3.38 6.33 20.50
N SER A 153 2.20 6.94 20.50
CA SER A 153 2.03 8.39 20.35
C SER A 153 2.05 9.13 21.69
N GLY A 154 1.86 10.44 21.63
CA GLY A 154 1.85 11.30 22.84
C GLY A 154 0.73 10.94 23.81
N LYS A 155 1.07 10.92 25.12
CA LYS A 155 0.11 10.73 26.21
C LYS A 155 -0.94 11.86 26.24
N PRO A 156 -2.10 11.67 26.89
CA PRO A 156 -3.18 12.69 26.92
C PRO A 156 -2.75 14.08 27.41
N SER A 157 -1.77 14.15 28.30
CA SER A 157 -1.25 15.44 28.80
C SER A 157 -0.22 16.12 27.88
N MET A 158 0.29 15.38 26.89
CA MET A 158 1.26 15.85 25.88
C MET A 158 0.97 15.15 24.55
N PRO A 159 -0.19 15.43 23.91
CA PRO A 159 -0.63 14.69 22.75
C PRO A 159 0.25 14.97 21.52
N THR A 160 0.36 13.98 20.66
CA THR A 160 0.95 14.18 19.33
C THR A 160 0.10 15.19 18.55
N PRO A 161 0.69 16.24 17.95
CA PRO A 161 -0.03 17.16 17.09
C PRO A 161 -0.69 16.45 15.92
N LYS A 162 -1.97 16.76 15.68
CA LYS A 162 -2.73 16.25 14.53
C LYS A 162 -2.65 17.22 13.37
N GLY A 163 -2.75 16.72 12.15
CA GLY A 163 -2.74 17.54 10.93
C GLY A 163 -1.87 16.95 9.83
N HIS A 164 -1.49 17.82 8.90
CA HIS A 164 -0.69 17.49 7.74
C HIS A 164 0.73 18.02 7.95
N PHE A 165 1.69 17.17 7.86
CA PHE A 165 3.12 17.43 8.05
C PHE A 165 3.91 16.83 6.91
N GLU A 166 5.23 17.05 6.93
CA GLU A 166 6.20 16.37 6.09
C GLU A 166 7.45 16.05 6.92
N VAL A 167 8.24 15.10 6.44
CA VAL A 167 9.56 14.82 7.01
C VAL A 167 10.49 15.97 6.63
N ILE A 168 10.88 16.81 7.61
CA ILE A 168 11.71 18.00 7.36
C ILE A 168 13.20 17.79 7.58
N ASN A 169 13.57 16.81 8.39
CA ASN A 169 14.96 16.42 8.63
C ASN A 169 15.06 14.97 9.10
N LYS A 170 16.25 14.39 8.95
CA LYS A 170 16.54 13.01 9.36
C LYS A 170 17.90 12.96 10.07
N SER A 171 18.00 12.11 11.10
CA SER A 171 19.26 11.81 11.77
C SER A 171 19.29 10.35 12.20
N PRO A 172 20.38 9.62 12.00
CA PRO A 172 20.50 8.24 12.50
C PRO A 172 20.28 8.14 14.01
N LYS A 173 20.60 9.22 14.75
CA LYS A 173 20.45 9.27 16.21
C LYS A 173 20.34 10.73 16.66
N ALA A 174 19.23 11.10 17.29
CA ALA A 174 19.01 12.44 17.84
C ALA A 174 18.96 12.39 19.37
N TRP A 175 19.35 13.50 20.02
CA TRP A 175 19.28 13.65 21.46
C TRP A 175 18.02 14.39 21.87
N SER A 176 17.23 13.79 22.78
CA SER A 176 16.02 14.38 23.33
C SER A 176 16.34 15.35 24.46
N SER A 177 15.53 16.42 24.63
CA SER A 177 15.55 17.29 25.80
C SER A 177 15.24 16.54 27.11
N TYR A 178 14.71 15.35 27.04
CA TYR A 178 14.46 14.46 28.20
C TYR A 178 15.64 13.57 28.57
N GLY A 179 16.79 13.75 27.93
CA GLY A 179 18.00 12.99 28.26
C GLY A 179 18.05 11.57 27.67
N LEU A 180 17.37 11.35 26.54
CA LEU A 180 17.27 10.06 25.86
C LEU A 180 17.78 10.16 24.44
N TRP A 181 18.33 9.10 23.92
CA TRP A 181 18.62 8.95 22.50
C TRP A 181 17.38 8.48 21.74
N MET A 182 17.11 9.09 20.59
CA MET A 182 16.05 8.76 19.66
C MET A 182 16.69 8.24 18.35
N PRO A 183 16.89 6.91 18.20
CA PRO A 183 17.45 6.35 16.97
C PRO A 183 16.48 6.56 15.79
N TYR A 184 17.01 6.65 14.58
CA TYR A 184 16.26 6.76 13.33
C TYR A 184 15.24 7.92 13.34
N TRP A 185 15.70 9.07 13.78
CA TRP A 185 14.89 10.27 13.89
C TRP A 185 14.45 10.83 12.54
N MET A 186 13.16 11.08 12.40
CA MET A 186 12.52 11.83 11.32
C MET A 186 11.71 12.97 11.93
N GLY A 187 12.20 14.21 11.84
CA GLY A 187 11.55 15.39 12.38
C GLY A 187 10.36 15.83 11.54
N LEU A 188 9.27 16.27 12.23
CA LEU A 188 8.03 16.73 11.61
C LEU A 188 7.74 18.18 11.99
N GLY A 189 6.98 18.88 11.16
CA GLY A 189 6.50 20.23 11.42
C GLY A 189 7.63 21.23 11.67
N THR A 190 7.76 21.75 12.92
CA THR A 190 8.87 22.64 13.31
C THR A 190 10.12 21.88 13.75
N GLY A 191 10.12 20.54 13.71
CA GLY A 191 11.22 19.70 14.18
C GLY A 191 11.25 19.44 15.69
N ASN A 192 10.24 19.90 16.43
CA ASN A 192 10.16 19.69 17.88
C ASN A 192 9.52 18.35 18.26
N PHE A 193 8.96 17.63 17.30
CA PHE A 193 8.46 16.27 17.42
C PHE A 193 8.74 15.50 16.13
N GLY A 194 8.65 14.20 16.16
CA GLY A 194 8.96 13.37 15.00
C GLY A 194 8.67 11.91 15.23
N ILE A 195 9.03 11.10 14.24
CA ILE A 195 8.98 9.65 14.27
C ILE A 195 10.39 9.15 14.58
N HIS A 196 10.50 8.19 15.49
CA HIS A 196 11.79 7.57 15.84
C HIS A 196 11.60 6.19 16.48
N GLU A 197 12.67 5.44 16.61
CA GLU A 197 12.65 4.17 17.35
C GLU A 197 12.41 4.39 18.84
N LEU A 198 11.99 3.34 19.54
CA LEU A 198 11.92 3.31 21.01
C LEU A 198 13.17 3.95 21.62
N PRO A 199 13.03 4.91 22.57
CA PRO A 199 14.16 5.67 23.07
C PRO A 199 15.17 4.80 23.82
N VAL A 200 16.42 5.22 23.82
CA VAL A 200 17.53 4.55 24.51
C VAL A 200 18.15 5.48 25.55
N TRP A 201 18.20 5.03 26.79
CA TRP A 201 18.84 5.74 27.89
C TRP A 201 20.36 5.79 27.73
N PRO A 202 21.05 6.75 28.39
CA PRO A 202 22.53 6.83 28.31
C PRO A 202 23.26 5.57 28.74
N ASN A 203 22.68 4.76 29.61
CA ASN A 203 23.23 3.48 30.07
C ASN A 203 23.00 2.32 29.08
N GLY A 204 22.37 2.59 27.91
CA GLY A 204 22.06 1.59 26.90
C GLY A 204 20.71 0.88 27.08
N TYR A 205 19.98 1.13 28.18
CA TYR A 205 18.63 0.60 28.38
C TYR A 205 17.68 1.22 27.34
N ARG A 206 16.94 0.38 26.61
CA ARG A 206 15.86 0.81 25.68
C ARG A 206 14.53 0.79 26.42
N GLU A 207 13.70 1.84 26.22
CA GLU A 207 12.33 1.81 26.69
C GLU A 207 11.52 0.70 26.01
N GLY A 208 10.60 0.10 26.78
CA GLY A 208 9.99 -1.16 26.46
C GLY A 208 9.12 -1.19 25.21
N GLU A 209 9.13 -2.32 24.52
CA GLU A 209 8.23 -2.63 23.41
C GLU A 209 6.77 -2.77 23.86
N ASP A 210 6.52 -2.98 25.14
CA ASP A 210 5.21 -2.96 25.79
C ASP A 210 4.52 -1.58 25.74
N HIS A 211 5.24 -0.53 25.36
CA HIS A 211 4.68 0.78 25.06
C HIS A 211 4.01 0.88 23.68
N LEU A 212 4.31 -0.03 22.75
CA LEU A 212 3.67 -0.01 21.43
C LEU A 212 2.18 -0.37 21.56
N GLY A 213 1.33 0.38 20.85
CA GLY A 213 -0.13 0.30 20.98
C GLY A 213 -0.70 1.18 22.09
N ILE A 214 0.15 1.88 22.88
CA ILE A 214 -0.28 2.70 24.01
C ILE A 214 0.31 4.12 23.89
N PRO A 215 -0.49 5.22 24.10
CA PRO A 215 -0.01 6.60 24.01
C PRO A 215 0.72 7.00 25.30
N VAL A 216 2.05 6.85 25.34
CA VAL A 216 2.88 7.16 26.52
C VAL A 216 4.03 8.15 26.26
N SER A 217 4.22 8.58 25.01
CA SER A 217 5.30 9.52 24.65
C SER A 217 5.03 10.94 25.12
N HIS A 218 5.99 11.84 24.91
CA HIS A 218 5.87 13.28 25.14
C HIS A 218 5.51 14.07 23.86
N GLY A 219 4.80 13.41 22.91
CA GLY A 219 4.34 14.01 21.66
C GLY A 219 4.98 13.40 20.40
N CYS A 220 6.11 12.75 20.50
CA CYS A 220 6.72 11.99 19.39
C CYS A 220 5.95 10.71 19.08
N ILE A 221 6.20 10.15 17.91
CA ILE A 221 5.70 8.85 17.46
C ILE A 221 6.85 7.85 17.57
N ARG A 222 6.72 6.86 18.44
CA ARG A 222 7.71 5.82 18.65
C ARG A 222 7.34 4.59 17.85
N LEU A 223 8.30 4.07 17.07
CA LEU A 223 8.21 2.80 16.36
C LEU A 223 9.04 1.72 17.08
N GLY A 224 8.70 0.48 16.85
CA GLY A 224 9.48 -0.67 17.27
C GLY A 224 10.84 -0.77 16.59
N VAL A 225 11.69 -1.65 17.13
CA VAL A 225 13.00 -1.99 16.56
C VAL A 225 12.79 -2.61 15.17
N GLY A 226 13.61 -2.24 14.21
CA GLY A 226 13.50 -2.67 12.83
C GLY A 226 12.50 -1.83 12.03
N SER A 227 11.26 -1.67 12.49
CA SER A 227 10.25 -0.85 11.81
C SER A 227 10.68 0.62 11.69
N ALA A 228 11.34 1.16 12.73
CA ALA A 228 11.86 2.53 12.69
C ALA A 228 13.01 2.69 11.70
N GLU A 229 13.92 1.74 11.65
CA GLU A 229 15.02 1.71 10.68
C GLU A 229 14.49 1.61 9.25
N PHE A 230 13.54 0.69 9.03
CA PHE A 230 12.87 0.54 7.74
C PHE A 230 12.22 1.86 7.31
N MET A 231 11.36 2.47 8.14
CA MET A 231 10.69 3.72 7.82
C MET A 231 11.66 4.88 7.62
N TYR A 232 12.74 4.92 8.39
CA TYR A 232 13.80 5.91 8.22
C TYR A 232 14.49 5.78 6.85
N ASN A 233 14.79 4.56 6.41
CA ASN A 233 15.42 4.35 5.11
C ASN A 233 14.45 4.59 3.95
N TRP A 234 13.18 4.23 4.11
CA TRP A 234 12.15 4.36 3.10
C TRP A 234 11.67 5.81 2.88
N ALA A 235 11.44 6.57 3.96
CA ALA A 235 10.95 7.95 3.87
C ALA A 235 12.06 8.93 3.48
N GLU A 236 11.78 9.80 2.54
CA GLU A 236 12.65 10.89 2.11
C GLU A 236 12.27 12.21 2.83
N ILE A 237 13.17 13.20 2.83
CA ILE A 237 12.79 14.57 3.22
C ILE A 237 11.73 15.06 2.22
N GLY A 238 10.65 15.66 2.74
CA GLY A 238 9.48 16.04 1.96
C GLY A 238 8.38 14.97 1.90
N THR A 239 8.61 13.73 2.41
CA THR A 239 7.54 12.70 2.47
C THR A 239 6.38 13.22 3.30
N PRO A 240 5.12 13.29 2.75
CA PRO A 240 3.94 13.72 3.47
C PRO A 240 3.59 12.80 4.64
N VAL A 241 3.17 13.39 5.77
CA VAL A 241 2.76 12.67 6.99
C VAL A 241 1.42 13.24 7.47
N PHE A 242 0.40 12.39 7.52
CA PHE A 242 -0.95 12.72 8.00
C PHE A 242 -1.16 12.12 9.38
N ILE A 243 -1.52 12.94 10.38
CA ILE A 243 -1.74 12.48 11.76
C ILE A 243 -3.18 12.82 12.18
N TYR A 244 -3.95 11.81 12.56
CA TYR A 244 -5.37 11.96 12.94
C TYR A 244 -5.77 11.13 14.17
#